data_384709cfae412e59ef9a34f27dcbda18
#
_entry.id   384709cfae412e59ef9a34f27dcbda18
#
_cell.length_a   1.000
_cell.length_b   1.000
_cell.length_c   1.000
_cell.angle_alpha   90.00
_cell.angle_beta   90.00
_cell.angle_gamma   90.00
#
_symmetry.space_group_name_H-M   'P 1'
#
loop_
_entity.id
_entity.type
_entity.pdbx_description
1 polymer ?
#
loop_
_entity_poly.entity_id
_entity_poly.type
_entity_poly.pdbx_seq_one_letter_code
_entity_poly.pdbx_strand_id
1 'polypeptide(L)'
;MQLPWQNNRIKIGTQMSSTKLITGMGAALVDLFADVSEQELQDIGSPKASMSLIEAAQSTALQSQVRVHTHQPGGSAANTVAGIADLGQAAGFFGKTADDPLGARFAQAFDDLGVAFPVTAGDPADAPTGHCLVLVTPDAERTMHTVLGASITTSTADIDADTLAQTGLFFSEGYVWDSPSARDAFLHAAQSVRANGGKVAFSLADSFCVERHHADFVNLLEAHVDILLANKAEAKALFGTDAPDGIAAAAQANGLLAAITVSADGALIVDDTQATHVPAHPVSDVVDLTGAGDQFAAGFLTALHNGASPVDAGRAGVLTASQVIRHFGPRPQSDIRALLAENDLDFA
;
A
#
# COMPACT_ATOMS: atom_id res chain seq x y z
N MET A 1 -29.61 16.08 10.81
CA MET A 1 -30.00 14.69 11.14
C MET A 1 -28.67 13.97 11.36
N GLN A 2 -28.26 13.76 12.61
CA GLN A 2 -27.02 13.05 12.93
C GLN A 2 -27.19 11.58 12.55
N LEU A 3 -26.32 11.07 11.71
CA LEU A 3 -26.34 9.67 11.28
C LEU A 3 -25.91 8.78 12.48
N PRO A 4 -26.55 7.62 12.71
CA PRO A 4 -26.42 6.85 13.96
C PRO A 4 -25.03 6.26 14.24
N TRP A 5 -24.05 6.41 13.33
CA TRP A 5 -22.67 5.91 13.46
C TRP A 5 -21.64 7.01 13.78
N GLN A 6 -22.00 8.29 13.87
CA GLN A 6 -21.12 9.38 14.32
C GLN A 6 -20.65 9.25 15.79
N ASN A 7 -21.31 8.41 16.58
CA ASN A 7 -21.02 8.25 18.01
C ASN A 7 -20.10 7.05 18.35
N ASN A 8 -19.62 6.28 17.38
CA ASN A 8 -18.82 5.08 17.61
C ASN A 8 -17.38 5.19 17.08
N ARG A 9 -16.81 6.38 16.99
CA ARG A 9 -15.35 6.50 16.80
C ARG A 9 -14.67 5.98 18.07
N ILE A 10 -14.09 4.79 17.96
CA ILE A 10 -13.29 4.23 19.03
C ILE A 10 -12.09 5.18 19.20
N LYS A 11 -11.91 5.73 20.40
CA LYS A 11 -10.79 6.64 20.70
C LYS A 11 -9.47 5.97 20.28
N ILE A 12 -8.59 6.72 19.63
CA ILE A 12 -7.21 6.34 19.37
C ILE A 12 -6.57 6.08 20.74
N GLY A 13 -6.39 4.84 21.14
CA GLY A 13 -5.98 4.47 22.51
C GLY A 13 -6.63 3.18 22.99
N THR A 14 -7.61 2.65 22.23
CA THR A 14 -8.07 1.28 22.46
C THR A 14 -7.01 0.35 21.91
N GLN A 15 -6.33 -0.37 22.79
CA GLN A 15 -5.30 -1.34 22.43
C GLN A 15 -5.88 -2.35 21.43
N MET A 16 -5.31 -2.41 20.23
CA MET A 16 -5.66 -3.45 19.25
C MET A 16 -5.14 -4.80 19.77
N SER A 17 -5.81 -5.90 19.44
CA SER A 17 -5.35 -7.23 19.86
C SER A 17 -4.26 -7.69 18.92
N SER A 18 -3.03 -7.80 19.39
CA SER A 18 -1.86 -8.28 18.61
C SER A 18 -2.02 -9.71 18.08
N THR A 19 -3.01 -10.45 18.55
CA THR A 19 -3.31 -11.82 18.05
C THR A 19 -4.19 -11.82 16.80
N LYS A 20 -4.70 -10.66 16.36
CA LYS A 20 -5.51 -10.54 15.15
C LYS A 20 -4.66 -10.26 13.92
N LEU A 21 -5.22 -10.55 12.74
CA LEU A 21 -4.57 -10.28 11.45
C LEU A 21 -4.52 -8.77 11.17
N ILE A 22 -3.48 -8.36 10.46
CA ILE A 22 -3.52 -7.16 9.62
C ILE A 22 -3.84 -7.64 8.21
N THR A 23 -4.96 -7.20 7.64
CA THR A 23 -5.40 -7.63 6.31
C THR A 23 -5.38 -6.46 5.35
N GLY A 24 -4.71 -6.63 4.20
CA GLY A 24 -4.68 -5.65 3.14
C GLY A 24 -5.65 -5.95 2.01
N MET A 25 -6.03 -4.91 1.25
CA MET A 25 -6.77 -5.05 0.00
C MET A 25 -6.23 -4.08 -1.04
N GLY A 26 -5.99 -4.57 -2.26
CA GLY A 26 -5.49 -3.74 -3.36
C GLY A 26 -5.23 -4.53 -4.63
N ALA A 27 -4.51 -3.93 -5.57
CA ALA A 27 -4.17 -4.57 -6.82
C ALA A 27 -3.12 -5.68 -6.62
N ALA A 28 -3.46 -6.90 -7.06
CA ALA A 28 -2.51 -8.00 -7.14
C ALA A 28 -1.78 -7.94 -8.49
N LEU A 29 -0.55 -7.41 -8.48
CA LEU A 29 0.26 -7.20 -9.68
C LEU A 29 1.56 -7.99 -9.62
N VAL A 30 2.15 -8.26 -10.80
CA VAL A 30 3.51 -8.79 -10.91
C VAL A 30 4.36 -7.84 -11.74
N ASP A 31 5.44 -7.34 -11.19
CA ASP A 31 6.40 -6.49 -11.90
C ASP A 31 7.33 -7.34 -12.76
N LEU A 32 7.45 -6.98 -14.02
CA LEU A 32 8.25 -7.64 -15.06
C LEU A 32 9.41 -6.70 -15.43
N PHE A 33 10.60 -6.96 -14.92
CA PHE A 33 11.76 -6.09 -15.14
C PHE A 33 12.52 -6.46 -16.41
N ALA A 34 12.82 -5.44 -17.22
CA ALA A 34 13.68 -5.54 -18.38
C ALA A 34 14.62 -4.34 -18.45
N ASP A 35 15.93 -4.60 -18.61
CA ASP A 35 16.91 -3.56 -18.88
C ASP A 35 16.83 -3.17 -20.36
N VAL A 36 16.79 -1.87 -20.63
CA VAL A 36 16.76 -1.30 -21.97
C VAL A 36 17.72 -0.14 -22.10
N SER A 37 18.30 0.01 -23.29
CA SER A 37 19.07 1.22 -23.64
C SER A 37 18.12 2.41 -23.89
N GLU A 38 18.67 3.62 -23.86
CA GLU A 38 17.92 4.84 -24.25
C GLU A 38 17.33 4.72 -25.68
N GLN A 39 18.06 4.08 -26.59
CA GLN A 39 17.60 3.91 -27.97
C GLN A 39 16.44 2.92 -28.05
N GLU A 40 16.51 1.79 -27.38
CA GLU A 40 15.42 0.82 -27.31
C GLU A 40 14.15 1.45 -26.70
N LEU A 41 14.29 2.26 -25.65
CA LEU A 41 13.16 2.98 -25.05
C LEU A 41 12.52 3.96 -26.03
N GLN A 42 13.33 4.67 -26.81
CA GLN A 42 12.86 5.58 -27.86
C GLN A 42 12.14 4.81 -29.00
N ASP A 43 12.70 3.68 -29.42
CA ASP A 43 12.12 2.83 -30.49
C ASP A 43 10.77 2.23 -30.05
N ILE A 44 10.60 1.94 -28.76
CA ILE A 44 9.34 1.54 -28.14
C ILE A 44 8.34 2.72 -28.14
N GLY A 45 8.83 3.95 -28.17
CA GLY A 45 7.99 5.15 -28.21
C GLY A 45 7.39 5.54 -26.86
N SER A 46 7.98 5.08 -25.76
CA SER A 46 7.51 5.38 -24.41
C SER A 46 8.24 6.59 -23.82
N PRO A 47 7.51 7.58 -23.26
CA PRO A 47 8.15 8.67 -22.55
C PRO A 47 8.92 8.14 -21.34
N LYS A 48 10.20 8.47 -21.24
CA LYS A 48 11.06 8.08 -20.13
C LYS A 48 10.49 8.56 -18.79
N ALA A 49 10.70 7.77 -17.74
CA ALA A 49 10.26 8.07 -16.37
C ALA A 49 8.73 8.25 -16.23
N SER A 50 7.95 7.64 -17.13
CA SER A 50 6.49 7.72 -17.11
C SER A 50 5.84 6.39 -16.67
N MET A 51 4.58 6.49 -16.24
CA MET A 51 3.71 5.34 -16.05
C MET A 51 2.51 5.46 -17.01
N SER A 52 2.19 4.36 -17.68
CA SER A 52 1.04 4.28 -18.59
C SER A 52 0.23 3.02 -18.31
N LEU A 53 -1.09 3.17 -18.26
CA LEU A 53 -1.99 2.01 -18.30
C LEU A 53 -2.12 1.55 -19.76
N ILE A 54 -1.94 0.26 -19.98
CA ILE A 54 -2.02 -0.35 -21.31
C ILE A 54 -2.87 -1.63 -21.29
N GLU A 55 -3.31 -2.05 -22.46
CA GLU A 55 -4.04 -3.29 -22.65
C GLU A 55 -3.09 -4.52 -22.67
N ALA A 56 -3.59 -5.69 -22.29
CA ALA A 56 -2.81 -6.93 -22.24
C ALA A 56 -2.13 -7.26 -23.57
N ALA A 57 -2.81 -7.03 -24.70
CA ALA A 57 -2.25 -7.24 -26.03
C ALA A 57 -1.07 -6.30 -26.33
N GLN A 58 -1.13 -5.06 -25.88
CA GLN A 58 -0.03 -4.10 -26.00
C GLN A 58 1.16 -4.53 -25.15
N SER A 59 0.92 -4.97 -23.91
CA SER A 59 1.97 -5.49 -23.03
C SER A 59 2.67 -6.70 -23.65
N THR A 60 1.92 -7.66 -24.22
CA THR A 60 2.47 -8.82 -24.91
C THR A 60 3.37 -8.40 -26.09
N ALA A 61 2.94 -7.40 -26.86
CA ALA A 61 3.72 -6.88 -27.98
C ALA A 61 5.03 -6.21 -27.49
N LEU A 62 4.98 -5.44 -26.40
CA LEU A 62 6.17 -4.83 -25.80
C LEU A 62 7.12 -5.87 -25.21
N GLN A 63 6.61 -6.87 -24.50
CA GLN A 63 7.41 -7.96 -23.95
C GLN A 63 8.15 -8.75 -25.04
N SER A 64 7.62 -8.84 -26.26
CA SER A 64 8.31 -9.47 -27.38
C SER A 64 9.53 -8.68 -27.90
N GLN A 65 9.66 -7.41 -27.55
CA GLN A 65 10.73 -6.51 -27.99
C GLN A 65 11.85 -6.36 -26.96
N VAL A 66 11.61 -6.82 -25.73
CA VAL A 66 12.57 -6.66 -24.61
C VAL A 66 12.83 -8.02 -23.95
N ARG A 67 13.92 -8.12 -23.21
CA ARG A 67 14.22 -9.32 -22.42
C ARG A 67 13.81 -9.12 -20.97
N VAL A 68 12.65 -9.63 -20.59
CA VAL A 68 12.26 -9.73 -19.17
C VAL A 68 13.20 -10.71 -18.46
N HIS A 69 13.85 -10.27 -17.39
CA HIS A 69 14.81 -11.09 -16.64
C HIS A 69 14.36 -11.38 -15.20
N THR A 70 13.43 -10.58 -14.67
CA THR A 70 12.93 -10.75 -13.29
C THR A 70 11.41 -10.58 -13.25
N HIS A 71 10.77 -11.42 -12.46
CA HIS A 71 9.34 -11.33 -12.13
C HIS A 71 9.22 -11.21 -10.62
N GLN A 72 8.68 -10.11 -10.15
CA GLN A 72 8.55 -9.83 -8.71
C GLN A 72 7.09 -9.49 -8.38
N PRO A 73 6.46 -10.14 -7.40
CA PRO A 73 5.15 -9.71 -6.92
C PRO A 73 5.20 -8.26 -6.45
N GLY A 74 4.24 -7.46 -6.91
CA GLY A 74 4.11 -6.03 -6.68
C GLY A 74 2.68 -5.64 -6.35
N GLY A 75 2.38 -4.35 -6.47
CA GLY A 75 1.15 -3.72 -5.99
C GLY A 75 1.38 -3.10 -4.61
N SER A 76 0.99 -1.83 -4.42
CA SER A 76 1.32 -1.06 -3.22
C SER A 76 0.81 -1.72 -1.94
N ALA A 77 -0.48 -2.04 -1.86
CA ALA A 77 -1.04 -2.72 -0.68
C ALA A 77 -0.46 -4.13 -0.49
N ALA A 78 -0.14 -4.85 -1.58
CA ALA A 78 0.50 -6.16 -1.52
C ALA A 78 1.94 -6.08 -0.98
N ASN A 79 2.70 -5.07 -1.37
CA ASN A 79 4.04 -4.81 -0.83
C ASN A 79 3.99 -4.45 0.67
N THR A 80 3.01 -3.64 1.07
CA THR A 80 2.77 -3.31 2.48
C THR A 80 2.47 -4.58 3.29
N VAL A 81 1.58 -5.44 2.81
CA VAL A 81 1.23 -6.70 3.48
C VAL A 81 2.42 -7.66 3.55
N ALA A 82 3.22 -7.74 2.49
CA ALA A 82 4.46 -8.51 2.51
C ALA A 82 5.43 -8.00 3.59
N GLY A 83 5.62 -6.67 3.69
CA GLY A 83 6.45 -6.08 4.74
C GLY A 83 5.90 -6.34 6.15
N ILE A 84 4.59 -6.32 6.35
CA ILE A 84 3.93 -6.68 7.61
C ILE A 84 4.25 -8.14 7.99
N ALA A 85 4.19 -9.06 7.03
CA ALA A 85 4.52 -10.46 7.26
C ALA A 85 6.03 -10.65 7.56
N ASP A 86 6.92 -9.95 6.84
CA ASP A 86 8.37 -9.95 7.10
C ASP A 86 8.70 -9.44 8.52
N LEU A 87 7.87 -8.53 9.05
CA LEU A 87 7.95 -8.06 10.44
C LEU A 87 7.40 -9.08 11.45
N GLY A 88 6.93 -10.25 10.99
CA GLY A 88 6.45 -11.35 11.83
C GLY A 88 5.01 -11.18 12.31
N GLN A 89 4.28 -10.19 11.80
CA GLN A 89 2.87 -10.02 12.11
C GLN A 89 2.02 -10.91 11.19
N ALA A 90 1.06 -11.62 11.75
CA ALA A 90 0.11 -12.41 10.97
C ALA A 90 -0.68 -11.50 10.02
N ALA A 91 -0.71 -11.85 8.74
CA ALA A 91 -1.26 -11.00 7.68
C ALA A 91 -2.17 -11.76 6.71
N GLY A 92 -3.09 -11.04 6.08
CA GLY A 92 -3.93 -11.52 4.99
C GLY A 92 -4.04 -10.50 3.86
N PHE A 93 -4.45 -10.94 2.68
CA PHE A 93 -4.61 -10.05 1.53
C PHE A 93 -5.83 -10.41 0.69
N PHE A 94 -6.59 -9.41 0.28
CA PHE A 94 -7.67 -9.49 -0.69
C PHE A 94 -7.27 -8.74 -1.97
N GLY A 95 -7.14 -9.48 -3.06
CA GLY A 95 -6.80 -8.94 -4.37
C GLY A 95 -6.85 -10.06 -5.39
N LYS A 96 -7.27 -9.79 -6.62
CA LYS A 96 -7.58 -10.82 -7.59
C LYS A 96 -6.47 -11.02 -8.60
N THR A 97 -6.09 -12.29 -8.79
CA THR A 97 -5.24 -12.78 -9.88
C THR A 97 -6.05 -13.65 -10.82
N ALA A 98 -5.50 -14.02 -11.97
CA ALA A 98 -6.04 -15.04 -12.84
C ALA A 98 -5.35 -16.39 -12.62
N ASP A 99 -5.96 -17.48 -13.10
CA ASP A 99 -5.37 -18.82 -13.12
C ASP A 99 -4.35 -18.93 -14.28
N ASP A 100 -3.25 -18.18 -14.13
CA ASP A 100 -2.15 -18.11 -15.08
C ASP A 100 -0.78 -18.14 -14.36
N PRO A 101 0.35 -18.25 -15.10
CA PRO A 101 1.68 -18.33 -14.47
C PRO A 101 2.05 -17.14 -13.58
N LEU A 102 1.55 -15.92 -13.86
CA LEU A 102 1.81 -14.76 -13.02
C LEU A 102 0.99 -14.81 -11.74
N GLY A 103 -0.28 -15.23 -11.81
CA GLY A 103 -1.15 -15.43 -10.66
C GLY A 103 -0.62 -16.51 -9.72
N ALA A 104 -0.16 -17.64 -10.28
CA ALA A 104 0.49 -18.70 -9.49
C ALA A 104 1.76 -18.18 -8.78
N ARG A 105 2.56 -17.36 -9.45
CA ARG A 105 3.77 -16.74 -8.85
C ARG A 105 3.41 -15.77 -7.72
N PHE A 106 2.36 -14.96 -7.89
CA PHE A 106 1.88 -14.05 -6.86
C PHE A 106 1.40 -14.81 -5.63
N ALA A 107 0.56 -15.83 -5.81
CA ALA A 107 0.05 -16.66 -4.73
C ALA A 107 1.17 -17.41 -3.98
N GLN A 108 2.13 -17.98 -4.71
CA GLN A 108 3.28 -18.66 -4.09
C GLN A 108 4.12 -17.71 -3.22
N ALA A 109 4.34 -16.47 -3.67
CA ALA A 109 5.10 -15.50 -2.89
C ALA A 109 4.41 -15.13 -1.57
N PHE A 110 3.09 -15.13 -1.53
CA PHE A 110 2.35 -14.92 -0.29
C PHE A 110 2.32 -16.17 0.60
N ASP A 111 2.22 -17.37 0.01
CA ASP A 111 2.34 -18.63 0.74
C ASP A 111 3.71 -18.75 1.43
N ASP A 112 4.79 -18.41 0.72
CA ASP A 112 6.17 -18.41 1.25
C ASP A 112 6.34 -17.46 2.45
N LEU A 113 5.56 -16.37 2.50
CA LEU A 113 5.53 -15.40 3.61
C LEU A 113 4.51 -15.75 4.71
N GLY A 114 3.71 -16.80 4.53
CA GLY A 114 2.62 -17.16 5.44
C GLY A 114 1.46 -16.16 5.44
N VAL A 115 1.30 -15.38 4.36
CA VAL A 115 0.17 -14.45 4.19
C VAL A 115 -1.06 -15.21 3.72
N ALA A 116 -2.18 -15.07 4.44
CA ALA A 116 -3.45 -15.65 4.01
C ALA A 116 -3.94 -14.94 2.72
N PHE A 117 -4.06 -15.72 1.64
CA PHE A 117 -4.56 -15.24 0.34
C PHE A 117 -5.71 -16.13 -0.16
N PRO A 118 -6.91 -16.03 0.45
CA PRO A 118 -8.02 -16.96 0.22
C PRO A 118 -8.85 -16.61 -1.02
N VAL A 119 -8.28 -15.95 -2.01
CA VAL A 119 -9.01 -15.48 -3.20
C VAL A 119 -8.96 -16.53 -4.31
N THR A 120 -10.11 -16.86 -4.88
CA THR A 120 -10.19 -17.72 -6.06
C THR A 120 -9.70 -16.98 -7.30
N ALA A 121 -8.73 -17.53 -7.99
CA ALA A 121 -8.21 -16.97 -9.24
C ALA A 121 -9.31 -16.88 -10.32
N GLY A 122 -9.29 -15.79 -11.08
CA GLY A 122 -10.21 -15.58 -12.20
C GLY A 122 -9.83 -16.37 -13.44
N ASP A 123 -10.74 -16.43 -14.43
CA ASP A 123 -10.42 -17.00 -15.74
C ASP A 123 -9.49 -16.05 -16.52
N PRO A 124 -8.30 -16.49 -16.96
CA PRO A 124 -7.38 -15.66 -17.74
C PRO A 124 -7.91 -15.27 -19.12
N ALA A 125 -8.95 -15.96 -19.62
CA ALA A 125 -9.64 -15.57 -20.84
C ALA A 125 -10.49 -14.31 -20.69
N ASP A 126 -10.99 -14.04 -19.46
CA ASP A 126 -11.72 -12.82 -19.17
C ASP A 126 -10.74 -11.65 -18.89
N ALA A 127 -9.73 -11.89 -18.06
CA ALA A 127 -8.68 -10.93 -17.75
C ALA A 127 -7.43 -11.66 -17.21
N PRO A 128 -6.23 -11.44 -17.79
CA PRO A 128 -5.00 -12.03 -17.25
C PRO A 128 -4.65 -11.42 -15.90
N THR A 129 -3.74 -12.06 -15.15
CA THR A 129 -3.17 -11.46 -13.94
C THR A 129 -2.58 -10.09 -14.26
N GLY A 130 -2.87 -9.12 -13.40
CA GLY A 130 -2.34 -7.77 -13.52
C GLY A 130 -0.82 -7.77 -13.43
N HIS A 131 -0.16 -6.96 -14.26
CA HIS A 131 1.30 -6.88 -14.27
C HIS A 131 1.80 -5.52 -14.75
N CYS A 132 3.01 -5.16 -14.34
CA CYS A 132 3.68 -3.95 -14.75
C CYS A 132 4.97 -4.33 -15.48
N LEU A 133 5.09 -4.01 -16.78
CA LEU A 133 6.36 -4.08 -17.48
C LEU A 133 7.20 -2.85 -17.12
N VAL A 134 8.29 -3.07 -16.39
CA VAL A 134 9.19 -2.05 -15.89
C VAL A 134 10.46 -2.05 -16.74
N LEU A 135 10.58 -1.02 -17.58
CA LEU A 135 11.76 -0.80 -18.44
C LEU A 135 12.75 0.07 -17.67
N VAL A 136 13.96 -0.46 -17.43
CA VAL A 136 14.99 0.22 -16.64
C VAL A 136 16.10 0.66 -17.58
N THR A 137 16.38 1.97 -17.62
CA THR A 137 17.50 2.57 -18.39
C THR A 137 18.79 2.61 -17.57
N PRO A 138 19.99 2.77 -18.21
CA PRO A 138 21.29 2.70 -17.52
C PRO A 138 21.50 3.72 -16.40
N ASP A 139 20.72 4.81 -16.37
CA ASP A 139 20.69 5.80 -15.30
C ASP A 139 19.71 5.43 -14.16
N ALA A 140 19.20 4.20 -14.17
CA ALA A 140 18.25 3.63 -13.22
C ALA A 140 16.83 4.27 -13.26
N GLU A 141 16.52 5.07 -14.30
CA GLU A 141 15.16 5.57 -14.50
C GLU A 141 14.24 4.43 -14.97
N ARG A 142 12.98 4.51 -14.55
CA ARG A 142 11.96 3.49 -14.83
C ARG A 142 10.83 4.05 -15.69
N THR A 143 10.51 3.32 -16.74
CA THR A 143 9.31 3.56 -17.54
C THR A 143 8.39 2.36 -17.39
N MET A 144 7.17 2.60 -16.94
CA MET A 144 6.24 1.57 -16.51
C MET A 144 5.03 1.47 -17.43
N HIS A 145 4.70 0.23 -17.81
CA HIS A 145 3.52 -0.10 -18.61
C HIS A 145 2.68 -1.10 -17.82
N THR A 146 1.57 -0.62 -17.26
CA THR A 146 0.75 -1.40 -16.32
C THR A 146 -0.51 -1.92 -16.98
N VAL A 147 -0.72 -3.23 -16.89
CA VAL A 147 -1.96 -3.93 -17.19
C VAL A 147 -2.65 -4.23 -15.87
N LEU A 148 -3.81 -3.66 -15.62
CA LEU A 148 -4.54 -3.91 -14.37
C LEU A 148 -5.13 -5.33 -14.33
N GLY A 149 -5.54 -5.88 -15.47
CA GLY A 149 -5.99 -7.27 -15.60
C GLY A 149 -7.07 -7.65 -14.58
N ALA A 150 -6.94 -8.85 -14.01
CA ALA A 150 -7.87 -9.37 -13.03
C ALA A 150 -7.99 -8.52 -11.75
N SER A 151 -6.98 -7.70 -11.42
CA SER A 151 -6.98 -6.91 -10.17
C SER A 151 -8.17 -5.96 -10.03
N ILE A 152 -8.68 -5.42 -11.15
CA ILE A 152 -9.85 -4.53 -11.14
C ILE A 152 -11.19 -5.28 -11.04
N THR A 153 -11.18 -6.60 -11.07
CA THR A 153 -12.40 -7.43 -10.95
C THR A 153 -12.66 -7.90 -9.52
N THR A 154 -11.81 -7.51 -8.57
CA THR A 154 -12.03 -7.78 -7.13
C THR A 154 -13.43 -7.29 -6.72
N SER A 155 -14.16 -8.12 -5.99
CA SER A 155 -15.55 -7.87 -5.60
C SER A 155 -15.82 -8.34 -4.17
N THR A 156 -17.00 -8.11 -3.67
CA THR A 156 -17.42 -8.60 -2.34
C THR A 156 -17.40 -10.13 -2.23
N ALA A 157 -17.54 -10.85 -3.35
CA ALA A 157 -17.46 -12.32 -3.37
C ALA A 157 -16.02 -12.83 -3.12
N ASP A 158 -15.01 -11.99 -3.31
CA ASP A 158 -13.60 -12.32 -3.08
C ASP A 158 -13.16 -12.01 -1.64
N ILE A 159 -14.06 -11.47 -0.80
CA ILE A 159 -13.79 -11.16 0.60
C ILE A 159 -14.14 -12.37 1.48
N ASP A 160 -13.12 -13.07 1.95
CA ASP A 160 -13.30 -14.23 2.81
C ASP A 160 -13.76 -13.81 4.22
N ALA A 161 -14.93 -14.30 4.62
CA ALA A 161 -15.57 -13.91 5.87
C ALA A 161 -14.78 -14.37 7.11
N ASP A 162 -14.12 -15.53 7.05
CA ASP A 162 -13.36 -16.08 8.17
C ASP A 162 -12.06 -15.28 8.41
N THR A 163 -11.36 -14.91 7.34
CA THR A 163 -10.21 -14.00 7.40
C THR A 163 -10.63 -12.63 7.92
N LEU A 164 -11.75 -12.10 7.42
CA LEU A 164 -12.27 -10.79 7.83
C LEU A 164 -12.65 -10.77 9.32
N ALA A 165 -13.24 -11.85 9.84
CA ALA A 165 -13.59 -11.97 11.26
C ALA A 165 -12.36 -11.95 12.19
N GLN A 166 -11.21 -12.40 11.71
CA GLN A 166 -9.94 -12.39 12.42
C GLN A 166 -9.15 -11.08 12.24
N THR A 167 -9.62 -10.16 11.37
CA THR A 167 -8.92 -8.90 11.07
C THR A 167 -9.09 -7.89 12.21
N GLY A 168 -7.97 -7.41 12.75
CA GLY A 168 -7.92 -6.32 13.73
C GLY A 168 -7.62 -4.96 13.11
N LEU A 169 -6.89 -4.97 11.99
CA LEU A 169 -6.57 -3.80 11.20
C LEU A 169 -6.73 -4.11 9.72
N PHE A 170 -7.61 -3.39 9.04
CA PHE A 170 -7.82 -3.50 7.59
C PHE A 170 -7.16 -2.33 6.89
N PHE A 171 -6.30 -2.60 5.93
CA PHE A 171 -5.56 -1.61 5.15
C PHE A 171 -5.94 -1.66 3.68
N SER A 172 -6.05 -0.51 3.02
CA SER A 172 -6.23 -0.46 1.57
C SER A 172 -5.62 0.79 0.94
N GLU A 173 -5.63 0.84 -0.38
CA GLU A 173 -5.03 1.88 -1.21
C GLU A 173 -6.06 2.59 -2.08
N GLY A 174 -5.78 3.84 -2.46
CA GLY A 174 -6.68 4.67 -3.27
C GLY A 174 -7.01 4.07 -4.64
N TYR A 175 -6.12 3.29 -5.22
CA TYR A 175 -6.33 2.65 -6.53
C TYR A 175 -7.56 1.73 -6.60
N VAL A 176 -8.06 1.22 -5.47
CA VAL A 176 -9.30 0.44 -5.45
C VAL A 176 -10.52 1.25 -5.91
N TRP A 177 -10.42 2.59 -5.86
CA TRP A 177 -11.51 3.49 -6.30
C TRP A 177 -11.68 3.55 -7.81
N ASP A 178 -10.68 3.15 -8.59
CA ASP A 178 -10.78 3.06 -10.06
C ASP A 178 -11.69 1.91 -10.53
N SER A 179 -12.06 0.97 -9.61
CA SER A 179 -13.00 -0.12 -9.88
C SER A 179 -14.23 -0.04 -8.95
N PRO A 180 -15.46 0.09 -9.50
CA PRO A 180 -16.67 0.11 -8.69
C PRO A 180 -16.85 -1.15 -7.82
N SER A 181 -16.54 -2.35 -8.35
CA SER A 181 -16.66 -3.60 -7.60
C SER A 181 -15.64 -3.70 -6.47
N ALA A 182 -14.40 -3.23 -6.69
CA ALA A 182 -13.36 -3.19 -5.66
C ALA A 182 -13.70 -2.17 -4.57
N ARG A 183 -14.27 -1.01 -4.94
CA ARG A 183 -14.77 -0.02 -3.98
C ARG A 183 -15.89 -0.62 -3.09
N ASP A 184 -16.85 -1.33 -3.67
CA ASP A 184 -17.92 -1.97 -2.92
C ASP A 184 -17.36 -3.06 -1.98
N ALA A 185 -16.37 -3.84 -2.43
CA ALA A 185 -15.66 -4.81 -1.62
C ALA A 185 -14.91 -4.17 -0.44
N PHE A 186 -14.22 -3.03 -0.69
CA PHE A 186 -13.58 -2.26 0.37
C PHE A 186 -14.59 -1.79 1.42
N LEU A 187 -15.70 -1.18 0.99
CA LEU A 187 -16.71 -0.66 1.91
C LEU A 187 -17.34 -1.79 2.75
N HIS A 188 -17.59 -2.95 2.14
CA HIS A 188 -18.05 -4.15 2.85
C HIS A 188 -17.06 -4.61 3.91
N ALA A 189 -15.76 -4.74 3.55
CA ALA A 189 -14.71 -5.16 4.47
C ALA A 189 -14.51 -4.15 5.60
N ALA A 190 -14.42 -2.86 5.29
CA ALA A 190 -14.26 -1.78 6.26
C ALA A 190 -15.39 -1.75 7.30
N GLN A 191 -16.64 -1.87 6.85
CA GLN A 191 -17.82 -1.91 7.74
C GLN A 191 -17.78 -3.14 8.65
N SER A 192 -17.43 -4.31 8.11
CA SER A 192 -17.35 -5.56 8.88
C SER A 192 -16.26 -5.50 9.95
N VAL A 193 -15.05 -5.04 9.58
CA VAL A 193 -13.93 -4.92 10.52
C VAL A 193 -14.26 -3.94 11.63
N ARG A 194 -14.84 -2.78 11.33
CA ARG A 194 -15.25 -1.80 12.34
C ARG A 194 -16.37 -2.32 13.25
N ALA A 195 -17.32 -3.06 12.71
CA ALA A 195 -18.40 -3.70 13.50
C ALA A 195 -17.82 -4.70 14.52
N ASN A 196 -16.68 -5.34 14.20
CA ASN A 196 -15.96 -6.26 15.08
C ASN A 196 -14.91 -5.58 15.98
N GLY A 197 -14.92 -4.23 16.05
CA GLY A 197 -14.01 -3.45 16.89
C GLY A 197 -12.60 -3.27 16.32
N GLY A 198 -12.38 -3.63 15.05
CA GLY A 198 -11.13 -3.38 14.33
C GLY A 198 -11.02 -1.94 13.81
N LYS A 199 -9.88 -1.63 13.22
CA LYS A 199 -9.53 -0.33 12.63
C LYS A 199 -9.37 -0.41 11.12
N VAL A 200 -9.58 0.72 10.46
CA VAL A 200 -9.40 0.85 9.01
C VAL A 200 -8.32 1.89 8.71
N ALA A 201 -7.29 1.46 7.98
CA ALA A 201 -6.23 2.30 7.45
C ALA A 201 -6.38 2.45 5.93
N PHE A 202 -6.08 3.63 5.43
CA PHE A 202 -6.19 3.93 4.01
C PHE A 202 -4.99 4.77 3.52
N SER A 203 -4.35 4.33 2.44
CA SER A 203 -3.33 5.07 1.72
C SER A 203 -3.95 5.79 0.53
N LEU A 204 -3.60 7.05 0.31
CA LEU A 204 -4.11 7.83 -0.83
C LEU A 204 -3.56 7.38 -2.18
N ALA A 205 -2.48 6.60 -2.20
CA ALA A 205 -1.81 6.01 -3.35
C ALA A 205 -0.99 7.01 -4.19
N ASP A 206 -1.61 7.96 -4.89
CA ASP A 206 -0.95 9.05 -5.61
C ASP A 206 -1.85 10.30 -5.74
N SER A 207 -1.25 11.46 -6.04
CA SER A 207 -1.98 12.72 -6.14
C SER A 207 -3.01 12.75 -7.29
N PHE A 208 -2.75 12.05 -8.40
CA PHE A 208 -3.71 11.96 -9.52
C PHE A 208 -4.93 11.11 -9.14
N CYS A 209 -4.73 10.06 -8.34
CA CYS A 209 -5.81 9.28 -7.76
C CYS A 209 -6.68 10.16 -6.85
N VAL A 210 -6.05 10.95 -5.97
CA VAL A 210 -6.75 11.90 -5.11
C VAL A 210 -7.55 12.91 -5.92
N GLU A 211 -6.97 13.49 -6.97
CA GLU A 211 -7.66 14.47 -7.82
C GLU A 211 -8.90 13.86 -8.53
N ARG A 212 -8.78 12.62 -9.03
CA ARG A 212 -9.91 11.93 -9.68
C ARG A 212 -11.05 11.60 -8.73
N HIS A 213 -10.73 11.24 -7.49
CA HIS A 213 -11.69 10.71 -6.51
C HIS A 213 -11.85 11.61 -5.27
N HIS A 214 -11.49 12.90 -5.37
CA HIS A 214 -11.40 13.81 -4.23
C HIS A 214 -12.66 13.80 -3.35
N ALA A 215 -13.84 13.99 -3.94
CA ALA A 215 -15.08 14.05 -3.18
C ALA A 215 -15.40 12.71 -2.46
N ASP A 216 -15.11 11.60 -3.13
CA ASP A 216 -15.29 10.27 -2.56
C ASP A 216 -14.32 10.03 -1.40
N PHE A 217 -13.06 10.46 -1.52
CA PHE A 217 -12.06 10.31 -0.46
C PHE A 217 -12.40 11.16 0.77
N VAL A 218 -12.87 12.39 0.59
CA VAL A 218 -13.35 13.20 1.72
C VAL A 218 -14.46 12.45 2.47
N ASN A 219 -15.49 11.97 1.77
CA ASN A 219 -16.58 11.21 2.38
C ASN A 219 -16.09 9.91 3.05
N LEU A 220 -15.15 9.21 2.41
CA LEU A 220 -14.56 7.97 2.91
C LEU A 220 -13.84 8.19 4.24
N LEU A 221 -12.98 9.20 4.31
CA LEU A 221 -12.21 9.54 5.51
C LEU A 221 -13.11 9.91 6.67
N GLU A 222 -14.18 10.65 6.42
CA GLU A 222 -15.15 10.99 7.45
C GLU A 222 -15.91 9.78 7.99
N ALA A 223 -16.25 8.82 7.12
CA ALA A 223 -17.18 7.76 7.46
C ALA A 223 -16.53 6.43 7.86
N HIS A 224 -15.41 6.06 7.24
CA HIS A 224 -14.93 4.68 7.27
C HIS A 224 -13.46 4.52 7.69
N VAL A 225 -12.65 5.57 7.70
CA VAL A 225 -11.21 5.49 7.96
C VAL A 225 -10.87 5.99 9.36
N ASP A 226 -9.98 5.28 10.03
CA ASP A 226 -9.40 5.65 11.32
C ASP A 226 -7.95 6.16 11.17
N ILE A 227 -7.21 5.61 10.18
CA ILE A 227 -5.78 5.88 9.96
C ILE A 227 -5.57 6.28 8.50
N LEU A 228 -5.00 7.44 8.29
CA LEU A 228 -4.64 7.96 6.97
C LEU A 228 -3.13 7.86 6.74
N LEU A 229 -2.75 7.26 5.61
CA LEU A 229 -1.38 7.23 5.12
C LEU A 229 -1.31 8.03 3.82
N ALA A 230 -0.36 8.94 3.72
CA ALA A 230 -0.17 9.76 2.54
C ALA A 230 1.26 10.30 2.45
N ASN A 231 1.67 10.76 1.27
CA ASN A 231 2.80 11.65 1.16
C ASN A 231 2.36 13.13 1.15
N LYS A 232 3.34 14.03 1.19
CA LYS A 232 3.07 15.48 1.21
C LYS A 232 2.26 15.97 0.00
N ALA A 233 2.49 15.41 -1.20
CA ALA A 233 1.78 15.81 -2.42
C ALA A 233 0.32 15.33 -2.39
N GLU A 234 0.09 14.11 -1.94
CA GLU A 234 -1.25 13.54 -1.74
C GLU A 234 -2.03 14.30 -0.68
N ALA A 235 -1.40 14.62 0.47
CA ALA A 235 -2.00 15.42 1.52
C ALA A 235 -2.39 16.81 1.00
N LYS A 236 -1.53 17.42 0.16
CA LYS A 236 -1.84 18.71 -0.48
C LYS A 236 -3.03 18.59 -1.43
N ALA A 237 -3.09 17.54 -2.26
CA ALA A 237 -4.20 17.32 -3.18
C ALA A 237 -5.54 17.13 -2.42
N LEU A 238 -5.50 16.44 -1.27
CA LEU A 238 -6.69 16.16 -0.47
C LEU A 238 -7.15 17.35 0.38
N PHE A 239 -6.22 17.96 1.13
CA PHE A 239 -6.53 18.99 2.12
C PHE A 239 -6.36 20.43 1.59
N GLY A 240 -5.84 20.60 0.38
CA GLY A 240 -5.57 21.91 -0.22
C GLY A 240 -4.38 22.65 0.41
N THR A 241 -3.58 21.99 1.24
CA THR A 241 -2.42 22.58 1.92
C THR A 241 -1.30 21.57 2.08
N ASP A 242 -0.05 22.03 2.02
CA ASP A 242 1.16 21.28 2.31
C ASP A 242 1.90 21.78 3.57
N ALA A 243 1.30 22.77 4.25
CA ALA A 243 1.81 23.27 5.52
C ALA A 243 1.50 22.29 6.65
N PRO A 244 2.47 21.89 7.50
CA PRO A 244 2.27 20.93 8.57
C PRO A 244 1.08 21.24 9.49
N ASP A 245 0.93 22.50 9.91
CA ASP A 245 -0.18 22.92 10.77
C ASP A 245 -1.55 22.79 10.08
N GLY A 246 -1.60 23.06 8.75
CA GLY A 246 -2.82 22.92 7.96
C GLY A 246 -3.24 21.46 7.80
N ILE A 247 -2.26 20.58 7.51
CA ILE A 247 -2.47 19.13 7.44
C ILE A 247 -2.94 18.60 8.79
N ALA A 248 -2.29 19.02 9.88
CA ALA A 248 -2.65 18.62 11.24
C ALA A 248 -4.09 19.03 11.58
N ALA A 249 -4.44 20.29 11.34
CA ALA A 249 -5.80 20.78 11.58
C ALA A 249 -6.86 20.01 10.78
N ALA A 250 -6.58 19.69 9.51
CA ALA A 250 -7.50 18.93 8.66
C ALA A 250 -7.65 17.48 9.15
N ALA A 251 -6.56 16.79 9.48
CA ALA A 251 -6.61 15.43 9.99
C ALA A 251 -7.36 15.35 11.33
N GLN A 252 -7.08 16.27 12.26
CA GLN A 252 -7.74 16.34 13.57
C GLN A 252 -9.23 16.67 13.44
N ALA A 253 -9.61 17.59 12.54
CA ALA A 253 -11.02 17.91 12.28
C ALA A 253 -11.81 16.68 11.78
N ASN A 254 -11.15 15.78 11.06
CA ASN A 254 -11.71 14.50 10.60
C ASN A 254 -11.52 13.35 11.62
N GLY A 255 -10.89 13.61 12.79
CA GLY A 255 -10.62 12.60 13.83
C GLY A 255 -9.75 11.44 13.33
N LEU A 256 -8.79 11.73 12.47
CA LEU A 256 -7.86 10.75 11.87
C LEU A 256 -6.56 10.71 12.65
N LEU A 257 -6.02 9.50 12.81
CA LEU A 257 -4.58 9.34 12.97
C LEU A 257 -3.96 9.43 11.58
N ALA A 258 -3.10 10.43 11.34
CA ALA A 258 -2.47 10.59 10.03
C ALA A 258 -0.96 10.44 10.10
N ALA A 259 -0.39 9.70 9.15
CA ALA A 259 1.05 9.57 8.95
C ALA A 259 1.39 10.07 7.54
N ILE A 260 2.01 11.25 7.48
CA ILE A 260 2.31 11.95 6.22
C ILE A 260 3.82 11.90 5.97
N THR A 261 4.25 11.13 4.99
CA THR A 261 5.67 11.06 4.63
C THR A 261 6.12 12.34 3.91
N VAL A 262 7.31 12.83 4.27
CA VAL A 262 7.91 14.06 3.74
C VAL A 262 9.30 13.80 3.15
N SER A 263 9.45 12.67 2.47
CA SER A 263 10.67 12.24 1.79
C SER A 263 11.88 12.18 2.74
N ALA A 264 13.00 12.85 2.40
CA ALA A 264 14.22 12.88 3.20
C ALA A 264 14.06 13.56 4.57
N ASP A 265 12.96 14.30 4.78
CA ASP A 265 12.67 14.93 6.07
C ASP A 265 11.98 13.98 7.06
N GLY A 266 11.54 12.79 6.60
CA GLY A 266 10.89 11.79 7.46
C GLY A 266 9.38 11.77 7.35
N ALA A 267 8.65 11.93 8.47
CA ALA A 267 7.19 11.88 8.49
C ALA A 267 6.60 12.85 9.52
N LEU A 268 5.41 13.38 9.22
CA LEU A 268 4.56 14.11 10.16
C LEU A 268 3.50 13.14 10.68
N ILE A 269 3.49 12.88 11.98
CA ILE A 269 2.50 12.04 12.65
C ILE A 269 1.53 12.95 13.37
N VAL A 270 0.25 12.83 13.04
CA VAL A 270 -0.83 13.66 13.61
C VAL A 270 -1.81 12.76 14.34
N ASP A 271 -1.99 12.98 15.62
CA ASP A 271 -3.03 12.35 16.43
C ASP A 271 -4.10 13.40 16.89
N ASP A 272 -5.02 13.00 17.75
CA ASP A 272 -6.10 13.86 18.26
C ASP A 272 -5.61 15.02 19.13
N THR A 273 -4.35 15.00 19.57
CA THR A 273 -3.77 15.96 20.52
C THR A 273 -2.66 16.81 19.93
N GLN A 274 -1.87 16.26 19.03
CA GLN A 274 -0.65 16.91 18.53
C GLN A 274 -0.26 16.47 17.12
N ALA A 275 0.65 17.24 16.51
CA ALA A 275 1.38 16.88 15.33
C ALA A 275 2.87 16.80 15.67
N THR A 276 3.49 15.66 15.40
CA THR A 276 4.89 15.39 15.74
C THR A 276 5.67 15.05 14.50
N HIS A 277 6.77 15.75 14.27
CA HIS A 277 7.71 15.42 13.21
C HIS A 277 8.65 14.29 13.67
N VAL A 278 8.68 13.21 12.89
CA VAL A 278 9.60 12.09 13.06
C VAL A 278 10.66 12.21 11.96
N PRO A 279 11.94 12.45 12.29
CA PRO A 279 12.98 12.61 11.29
C PRO A 279 13.25 11.30 10.55
N ALA A 280 13.66 11.39 9.27
CA ALA A 280 14.07 10.21 8.50
C ALA A 280 15.30 9.53 9.14
N HIS A 281 15.37 8.22 9.01
CA HIS A 281 16.60 7.50 9.35
C HIS A 281 17.64 7.77 8.25
N PRO A 282 18.87 8.22 8.62
CA PRO A 282 19.88 8.59 7.64
C PRO A 282 20.29 7.42 6.73
N VAL A 283 20.31 7.64 5.43
CA VAL A 283 20.75 6.67 4.41
C VAL A 283 21.75 7.38 3.49
N SER A 284 22.94 6.79 3.31
CA SER A 284 24.00 7.34 2.45
C SER A 284 23.97 6.77 1.03
N ASP A 285 23.35 5.62 0.85
CA ASP A 285 23.41 4.76 -0.34
C ASP A 285 22.00 4.47 -0.87
N VAL A 286 21.29 5.51 -1.28
CA VAL A 286 19.97 5.37 -1.91
C VAL A 286 20.15 4.81 -3.32
N VAL A 287 19.49 3.68 -3.59
CA VAL A 287 19.49 2.95 -4.86
C VAL A 287 18.16 3.09 -5.60
N ASP A 288 17.04 2.92 -4.87
CA ASP A 288 15.72 2.86 -5.46
C ASP A 288 14.66 3.30 -4.44
N LEU A 289 13.75 4.20 -4.82
CA LEU A 289 12.69 4.69 -3.93
C LEU A 289 11.40 3.87 -4.00
N THR A 290 11.35 2.84 -4.85
CA THR A 290 10.16 1.99 -5.01
C THR A 290 9.86 1.25 -3.71
N GLY A 291 8.60 1.30 -3.30
CA GLY A 291 8.16 0.64 -2.08
C GLY A 291 8.48 1.39 -0.77
N ALA A 292 9.15 2.56 -0.82
CA ALA A 292 9.44 3.32 0.40
C ALA A 292 8.18 3.65 1.19
N GLY A 293 7.12 4.09 0.52
CA GLY A 293 5.81 4.36 1.13
C GLY A 293 5.14 3.08 1.65
N ASP A 294 5.24 1.98 0.87
CA ASP A 294 4.66 0.68 1.25
C ASP A 294 5.34 0.13 2.50
N GLN A 295 6.67 0.22 2.57
CA GLN A 295 7.43 -0.26 3.73
C GLN A 295 7.31 0.69 4.93
N PHE A 296 7.17 2.00 4.71
CA PHE A 296 6.77 2.92 5.78
C PHE A 296 5.42 2.48 6.37
N ALA A 297 4.43 2.21 5.53
CA ALA A 297 3.11 1.74 5.96
C ALA A 297 3.20 0.41 6.73
N ALA A 298 4.02 -0.54 6.24
CA ALA A 298 4.23 -1.83 6.91
C ALA A 298 4.77 -1.66 8.34
N GLY A 299 5.85 -0.90 8.51
CA GLY A 299 6.44 -0.63 9.83
C GLY A 299 5.49 0.13 10.75
N PHE A 300 4.85 1.18 10.23
CA PHE A 300 3.90 2.01 10.97
C PHE A 300 2.69 1.21 11.47
N LEU A 301 2.03 0.47 10.56
CA LEU A 301 0.82 -0.28 10.88
C LEU A 301 1.10 -1.46 11.81
N THR A 302 2.24 -2.15 11.62
CA THR A 302 2.65 -3.25 12.51
C THR A 302 2.91 -2.76 13.92
N ALA A 303 3.71 -1.70 14.09
CA ALA A 303 4.00 -1.13 15.41
C ALA A 303 2.72 -0.63 16.10
N LEU A 304 1.88 0.09 15.37
CA LEU A 304 0.61 0.60 15.91
C LEU A 304 -0.34 -0.55 16.31
N HIS A 305 -0.43 -1.61 15.50
CA HIS A 305 -1.25 -2.79 15.80
C HIS A 305 -0.79 -3.49 17.09
N ASN A 306 0.51 -3.53 17.33
CA ASN A 306 1.13 -4.11 18.53
C ASN A 306 1.19 -3.15 19.72
N GLY A 307 0.50 -1.99 19.65
CA GLY A 307 0.28 -1.10 20.78
C GLY A 307 1.34 -0.01 20.97
N ALA A 308 2.20 0.22 19.98
CA ALA A 308 3.12 1.34 19.99
C ALA A 308 2.38 2.69 20.04
N SER A 309 3.03 3.72 20.58
CA SER A 309 2.55 5.08 20.43
C SER A 309 2.56 5.50 18.94
N PRO A 310 1.68 6.44 18.49
CA PRO A 310 1.71 6.94 17.13
C PRO A 310 3.09 7.43 16.67
N VAL A 311 3.85 8.05 17.57
CA VAL A 311 5.20 8.55 17.30
C VAL A 311 6.19 7.41 17.13
N ASP A 312 6.16 6.38 17.98
CA ASP A 312 7.04 5.22 17.84
C ASP A 312 6.67 4.38 16.62
N ALA A 313 5.38 4.29 16.28
CA ALA A 313 4.94 3.72 15.00
C ALA A 313 5.52 4.50 13.80
N GLY A 314 5.55 5.84 13.88
CA GLY A 314 6.21 6.68 12.89
C GLY A 314 7.72 6.40 12.77
N ARG A 315 8.42 6.20 13.91
CA ARG A 315 9.84 5.81 13.93
C ARG A 315 10.06 4.44 13.29
N ALA A 316 9.20 3.45 13.58
CA ALA A 316 9.25 2.15 12.93
C ALA A 316 9.06 2.28 11.41
N GLY A 317 8.08 3.08 10.96
CA GLY A 317 7.82 3.34 9.55
C GLY A 317 9.02 3.95 8.82
N VAL A 318 9.64 5.02 9.36
CA VAL A 318 10.81 5.64 8.71
C VAL A 318 12.03 4.71 8.69
N LEU A 319 12.20 3.87 9.72
CA LEU A 319 13.30 2.91 9.77
C LEU A 319 13.10 1.81 8.73
N THR A 320 11.90 1.24 8.62
CA THR A 320 11.57 0.22 7.63
C THR A 320 11.73 0.76 6.19
N ALA A 321 11.22 1.96 5.92
CA ALA A 321 11.39 2.63 4.64
C ALA A 321 12.87 2.87 4.29
N SER A 322 13.71 3.19 5.27
CA SER A 322 15.15 3.43 5.06
C SER A 322 15.90 2.21 4.54
N GLN A 323 15.41 1.01 4.81
CA GLN A 323 16.07 -0.23 4.37
C GLN A 323 15.69 -0.59 2.93
N VAL A 324 14.45 -0.40 2.53
CA VAL A 324 14.02 -0.76 1.17
C VAL A 324 14.69 0.12 0.12
N ILE A 325 14.96 1.39 0.42
CA ILE A 325 15.56 2.32 -0.56
C ILE A 325 17.07 2.07 -0.84
N ARG A 326 17.68 1.09 -0.18
CA ARG A 326 19.11 0.74 -0.33
C ARG A 326 19.38 -0.35 -1.39
N HIS A 327 18.33 -0.87 -2.02
CA HIS A 327 18.43 -1.90 -3.05
C HIS A 327 17.29 -1.76 -4.06
N PHE A 328 17.34 -2.52 -5.15
CA PHE A 328 16.26 -2.56 -6.12
C PHE A 328 15.06 -3.37 -5.62
N GLY A 329 13.85 -2.85 -5.88
CA GLY A 329 12.58 -3.49 -5.62
C GLY A 329 11.93 -3.06 -4.30
N PRO A 330 10.61 -3.33 -4.15
CA PRO A 330 9.78 -2.74 -3.10
C PRO A 330 9.82 -3.50 -1.77
N ARG A 331 10.56 -4.59 -1.66
CA ARG A 331 10.59 -5.45 -0.47
C ARG A 331 11.96 -5.46 0.18
N PRO A 332 12.06 -5.41 1.53
CA PRO A 332 13.32 -5.47 2.25
C PRO A 332 14.13 -6.73 1.93
N GLN A 333 15.45 -6.60 1.93
CA GLN A 333 16.40 -7.72 1.80
C GLN A 333 17.22 -7.95 3.08
N SER A 334 16.92 -7.21 4.15
CA SER A 334 17.55 -7.29 5.47
C SER A 334 16.53 -7.71 6.52
N ASP A 335 17.00 -8.23 7.65
CA ASP A 335 16.13 -8.54 8.80
C ASP A 335 15.68 -7.23 9.49
N ILE A 336 14.50 -6.76 9.10
CA ILE A 336 13.93 -5.51 9.64
C ILE A 336 13.54 -5.68 11.12
N ARG A 337 13.13 -6.86 11.56
CA ARG A 337 12.79 -7.11 12.97
C ARG A 337 14.01 -6.89 13.87
N ALA A 338 15.13 -7.49 13.51
CA ALA A 338 16.39 -7.29 14.25
C ALA A 338 16.76 -5.81 14.31
N LEU A 339 16.62 -5.09 13.18
CA LEU A 339 16.91 -3.66 13.12
C LEU A 339 15.96 -2.82 13.99
N LEU A 340 14.67 -3.14 14.04
CA LEU A 340 13.72 -2.47 14.92
C LEU A 340 14.09 -2.68 16.39
N ALA A 341 14.42 -3.92 16.78
CA ALA A 341 14.85 -4.25 18.14
C ALA A 341 16.14 -3.50 18.55
N GLU A 342 17.12 -3.39 17.66
CA GLU A 342 18.36 -2.60 17.88
C GLU A 342 18.11 -1.11 18.10
N ASN A 343 16.95 -0.58 17.69
CA ASN A 343 16.53 0.81 17.83
C ASN A 343 15.48 1.05 18.91
N ASP A 344 15.30 0.10 19.84
CA ASP A 344 14.30 0.14 20.91
C ASP A 344 12.85 0.24 20.38
N LEU A 345 12.59 -0.37 19.23
CA LEU A 345 11.30 -0.41 18.53
C LEU A 345 10.79 -1.86 18.39
N ASP A 346 11.09 -2.71 19.36
CA ASP A 346 10.56 -4.08 19.40
C ASP A 346 9.13 -4.05 19.95
N PHE A 347 8.18 -4.45 19.11
CA PHE A 347 6.75 -4.48 19.42
C PHE A 347 6.18 -5.92 19.40
N ALA A 348 7.06 -6.96 19.42
CA ALA A 348 6.66 -8.36 19.36
C ALA A 348 6.11 -8.89 20.70
#